data_ae48db2f531b850e72dde5f7156ace73
#
_entry.id   ae48db2f531b850e72dde5f7156ace73
#
_cell.length_a   1.000
_cell.length_b   1.000
_cell.length_c   1.000
_cell.angle_alpha   90.00
_cell.angle_beta   90.00
_cell.angle_gamma   90.00
#
_symmetry.space_group_name_H-M   'P 1'
#
loop_
_entity.id
_entity.type
_entity.pdbx_description
1 polymer ?
#
loop_
_entity_poly.entity_id
_entity_poly.type
_entity_poly.pdbx_seq_one_letter_code
_entity_poly.pdbx_strand_id
1 'polypeptide(L)'
;PLVALMDFVGGTVFYKDLRAKRLDYIEAVKVQTAGQTLTDAQTKALTEWREVEKTMIPSRKDAKENTEKMKSDYTTVAAYLRPLAFDGQTKYLLYSLWDSLALMLLGLALYKWGFITGSWSNADYWKVVKIGYGLGIPLVLYSFYYNFQHYSTLEANLARMEVTPMEWTGLIYPFQRILIVMGHAASIILLYKSGVLSGLFRRLESVGQMAFTNYISHSFICTLFFFGYGLNYYAELEYYQIYYVVLVIWVFQLIISPIWLKHFRFGPLEWL
;
A
#
# COMPACT_ATOMS: atom_id res chain seq x y z
N PRO A 1 -8.85 -12.71 -10.62
CA PRO A 1 -8.07 -13.96 -10.72
C PRO A 1 -6.92 -13.86 -11.72
N LEU A 2 -7.17 -13.35 -12.94
CA LEU A 2 -6.14 -13.30 -13.99
C LEU A 2 -4.95 -12.40 -13.61
N VAL A 3 -5.21 -11.21 -13.08
CA VAL A 3 -4.19 -10.26 -12.62
C VAL A 3 -3.34 -10.89 -11.51
N ALA A 4 -3.97 -11.50 -10.52
CA ALA A 4 -3.25 -12.19 -9.44
C ALA A 4 -2.35 -13.34 -9.94
N LEU A 5 -2.80 -14.04 -10.98
CA LEU A 5 -1.99 -15.07 -11.62
C LEU A 5 -0.81 -14.45 -12.38
N MET A 6 -1.02 -13.34 -13.07
CA MET A 6 0.05 -12.62 -13.76
C MET A 6 1.10 -12.09 -12.77
N ASP A 7 0.65 -11.51 -11.65
CA ASP A 7 1.54 -11.02 -10.58
C ASP A 7 2.34 -12.16 -9.96
N PHE A 8 1.68 -13.29 -9.69
CA PHE A 8 2.34 -14.48 -9.16
C PHE A 8 3.38 -15.05 -10.14
N VAL A 9 3.04 -15.16 -11.43
CA VAL A 9 3.97 -15.64 -12.45
C VAL A 9 5.13 -14.66 -12.63
N GLY A 10 4.84 -13.37 -12.75
CA GLY A 10 5.86 -12.32 -12.87
C GLY A 10 6.81 -12.30 -11.67
N GLY A 11 6.27 -12.33 -10.45
CA GLY A 11 7.04 -12.42 -9.22
C GLY A 11 7.90 -13.69 -9.15
N THR A 12 7.33 -14.84 -9.54
CA THR A 12 8.07 -16.11 -9.57
C THR A 12 9.23 -16.08 -10.56
N VAL A 13 9.03 -15.49 -11.74
CA VAL A 13 10.09 -15.33 -12.74
C VAL A 13 11.20 -14.41 -12.22
N PHE A 14 10.82 -13.27 -11.64
CA PHE A 14 11.76 -12.33 -11.02
C PHE A 14 12.59 -13.00 -9.91
N TYR A 15 11.95 -13.70 -8.99
CA TYR A 15 12.66 -14.37 -7.89
C TYR A 15 13.48 -15.58 -8.36
N LYS A 16 13.11 -16.24 -9.46
CA LYS A 16 13.97 -17.28 -10.08
C LYS A 16 15.29 -16.71 -10.59
N ASP A 17 15.25 -15.59 -11.30
CA ASP A 17 16.47 -14.92 -11.79
C ASP A 17 17.33 -14.44 -10.61
N LEU A 18 16.69 -13.81 -9.62
CA LEU A 18 17.38 -13.33 -8.43
C LEU A 18 18.04 -14.48 -7.64
N ARG A 19 17.34 -15.61 -7.52
CA ARG A 19 17.87 -16.82 -6.88
C ARG A 19 19.07 -17.39 -7.63
N ALA A 20 19.03 -17.44 -8.96
CA ALA A 20 20.16 -17.89 -9.75
C ALA A 20 21.40 -17.04 -9.48
N LYS A 21 21.29 -15.71 -9.56
CA LYS A 21 22.37 -14.77 -9.22
C LYS A 21 22.89 -14.94 -7.80
N ARG A 22 22.01 -15.22 -6.83
CA ARG A 22 22.40 -15.46 -5.44
C ARG A 22 23.19 -16.75 -5.28
N LEU A 23 22.79 -17.82 -5.92
CA LEU A 23 23.48 -19.11 -5.86
C LEU A 23 24.87 -19.02 -6.50
N ASP A 24 24.98 -18.37 -7.66
CA ASP A 24 26.26 -18.12 -8.33
C ASP A 24 27.20 -17.28 -7.44
N TYR A 25 26.66 -16.27 -6.75
CA TYR A 25 27.40 -15.48 -5.76
C TYR A 25 27.90 -16.33 -4.61
N ILE A 26 27.05 -17.17 -4.00
CA ILE A 26 27.43 -18.06 -2.88
C ILE A 26 28.55 -19.01 -3.29
N GLU A 27 28.47 -19.56 -4.50
CA GLU A 27 29.53 -20.45 -5.04
C GLU A 27 30.84 -19.67 -5.23
N ALA A 28 30.79 -18.47 -5.81
CA ALA A 28 31.97 -17.63 -5.99
C ALA A 28 32.61 -17.22 -4.64
N VAL A 29 31.81 -16.92 -3.62
CA VAL A 29 32.30 -16.62 -2.27
C VAL A 29 32.99 -17.84 -1.65
N LYS A 30 32.48 -19.06 -1.83
CA LYS A 30 33.11 -20.30 -1.34
C LYS A 30 34.51 -20.50 -1.96
N VAL A 31 34.65 -20.30 -3.27
CA VAL A 31 35.93 -20.39 -3.97
C VAL A 31 36.91 -19.32 -3.49
N GLN A 32 36.45 -18.10 -3.31
CA GLN A 32 37.25 -16.98 -2.78
C GLN A 32 37.75 -17.26 -1.36
N THR A 33 36.85 -17.77 -0.48
CA THR A 33 37.20 -18.08 0.92
C THR A 33 38.19 -19.28 1.00
N ALA A 34 38.15 -20.21 0.06
CA ALA A 34 39.10 -21.30 -0.06
C ALA A 34 40.49 -20.87 -0.59
N GLY A 35 40.71 -19.58 -0.87
CA GLY A 35 41.96 -19.05 -1.37
C GLY A 35 42.27 -19.43 -2.83
N GLN A 36 41.26 -19.88 -3.57
CA GLN A 36 41.43 -20.28 -4.98
C GLN A 36 41.22 -19.07 -5.90
N THR A 37 41.85 -19.11 -7.07
CA THR A 37 41.66 -18.08 -8.12
C THR A 37 40.25 -18.15 -8.69
N LEU A 38 39.58 -17.02 -8.70
CA LEU A 38 38.25 -16.87 -9.29
C LEU A 38 38.32 -16.86 -10.81
N THR A 39 37.37 -17.50 -11.43
CA THR A 39 37.12 -17.36 -12.89
C THR A 39 36.47 -16.02 -13.19
N ASP A 40 36.48 -15.57 -14.45
CA ASP A 40 35.83 -14.37 -14.91
C ASP A 40 34.32 -14.41 -14.61
N ALA A 41 33.66 -15.56 -14.79
CA ALA A 41 32.25 -15.77 -14.48
C ALA A 41 31.95 -15.57 -12.97
N GLN A 42 32.80 -16.09 -12.08
CA GLN A 42 32.66 -15.93 -10.63
C GLN A 42 32.91 -14.49 -10.19
N THR A 43 33.88 -13.82 -10.80
CA THR A 43 34.13 -12.37 -10.52
C THR A 43 32.95 -11.55 -10.95
N LYS A 44 32.33 -11.85 -12.08
CA LYS A 44 31.09 -11.21 -12.56
C LYS A 44 29.94 -11.47 -11.61
N ALA A 45 29.73 -12.69 -11.14
CA ALA A 45 28.69 -13.03 -10.19
C ALA A 45 28.81 -12.25 -8.86
N LEU A 46 30.05 -12.08 -8.33
CA LEU A 46 30.31 -11.26 -7.15
C LEU A 46 29.89 -9.79 -7.38
N THR A 47 30.19 -9.25 -8.56
CA THR A 47 29.89 -7.85 -8.87
C THR A 47 28.39 -7.64 -9.06
N GLU A 48 27.74 -8.50 -9.83
CA GLU A 48 26.29 -8.43 -10.10
C GLU A 48 25.47 -8.55 -8.81
N TRP A 49 25.84 -9.48 -7.91
CA TRP A 49 25.13 -9.60 -6.64
C TRP A 49 25.31 -8.38 -5.75
N ARG A 50 26.50 -7.79 -5.69
CA ARG A 50 26.74 -6.56 -4.91
C ARG A 50 25.89 -5.39 -5.37
N GLU A 51 25.65 -5.27 -6.69
CA GLU A 51 24.74 -4.25 -7.22
C GLU A 51 23.28 -4.53 -6.81
N VAL A 52 22.84 -5.79 -6.86
CA VAL A 52 21.53 -6.21 -6.38
C VAL A 52 21.38 -5.89 -4.88
N GLU A 53 22.37 -6.25 -4.07
CA GLU A 53 22.36 -6.03 -2.63
C GLU A 53 22.27 -4.55 -2.27
N LYS A 54 22.95 -3.66 -3.00
CA LYS A 54 22.81 -2.20 -2.84
C LYS A 54 21.39 -1.71 -3.07
N THR A 55 20.64 -2.33 -3.96
CA THR A 55 19.22 -1.96 -4.19
C THR A 55 18.29 -2.48 -3.11
N MET A 56 18.67 -3.56 -2.43
CA MET A 56 17.88 -4.18 -1.36
C MET A 56 18.11 -3.55 0.01
N ILE A 57 19.30 -3.01 0.26
CA ILE A 57 19.66 -2.39 1.54
C ILE A 57 19.59 -0.88 1.38
N PRO A 58 18.61 -0.22 2.03
CA PRO A 58 18.58 1.23 2.05
C PRO A 58 19.88 1.79 2.63
N SER A 59 20.62 2.56 1.85
CA SER A 59 21.84 3.22 2.30
C SER A 59 21.48 4.30 3.34
N ARG A 60 22.13 4.29 4.50
CA ARG A 60 21.97 5.37 5.50
C ARG A 60 22.32 6.73 4.92
N LYS A 61 23.27 6.79 3.99
CA LYS A 61 23.66 8.00 3.28
C LYS A 61 22.50 8.50 2.40
N ASP A 62 21.89 7.61 1.62
CA ASP A 62 20.78 7.98 0.74
C ASP A 62 19.55 8.40 1.55
N ALA A 63 19.28 7.71 2.68
CA ALA A 63 18.20 8.08 3.58
C ALA A 63 18.42 9.49 4.18
N LYS A 64 19.65 9.83 4.57
CA LYS A 64 20.01 11.15 5.07
C LYS A 64 19.88 12.21 3.98
N GLU A 65 20.42 11.96 2.80
CA GLU A 65 20.32 12.87 1.65
C GLU A 65 18.86 13.11 1.24
N ASN A 66 18.03 12.07 1.22
CA ASN A 66 16.60 12.18 0.97
C ASN A 66 15.90 13.04 2.03
N THR A 67 16.24 12.84 3.30
CA THR A 67 15.71 13.65 4.40
C THR A 67 16.09 15.11 4.27
N GLU A 68 17.34 15.41 3.94
CA GLU A 68 17.80 16.78 3.71
C GLU A 68 17.07 17.46 2.54
N LYS A 69 16.84 16.74 1.43
CA LYS A 69 16.05 17.24 0.30
C LYS A 69 14.60 17.52 0.69
N MET A 70 13.96 16.63 1.47
CA MET A 70 12.58 16.84 1.92
C MET A 70 12.42 17.98 2.92
N LYS A 71 13.48 18.30 3.66
CA LYS A 71 13.54 19.41 4.61
C LYS A 71 13.98 20.74 3.99
N SER A 72 14.13 20.81 2.66
CA SER A 72 14.50 22.03 1.95
C SER A 72 13.30 22.85 1.48
N ASP A 73 13.57 23.85 0.66
CA ASP A 73 12.56 24.68 0.03
C ASP A 73 11.69 23.93 -0.99
N TYR A 74 10.59 24.55 -1.39
CA TYR A 74 9.62 23.96 -2.34
C TYR A 74 10.25 23.57 -3.67
N THR A 75 11.18 24.37 -4.18
CA THR A 75 11.79 24.12 -5.50
C THR A 75 12.65 22.87 -5.49
N THR A 76 13.43 22.68 -4.45
CA THR A 76 14.26 21.48 -4.24
C THR A 76 13.40 20.23 -4.02
N VAL A 77 12.38 20.31 -3.16
CA VAL A 77 11.44 19.20 -2.93
C VAL A 77 10.71 18.83 -4.23
N ALA A 78 10.20 19.82 -4.96
CA ALA A 78 9.48 19.59 -6.21
C ALA A 78 10.39 19.01 -7.31
N ALA A 79 11.63 19.49 -7.45
CA ALA A 79 12.60 18.96 -8.40
C ALA A 79 12.95 17.50 -8.11
N TYR A 80 13.00 17.11 -6.83
CA TYR A 80 13.25 15.73 -6.42
C TYR A 80 12.04 14.81 -6.60
N LEU A 81 10.84 15.24 -6.19
CA LEU A 81 9.64 14.41 -6.21
C LEU A 81 9.00 14.25 -7.59
N ARG A 82 9.05 15.26 -8.46
CA ARG A 82 8.41 15.21 -9.78
C ARG A 82 8.89 14.05 -10.66
N PRO A 83 10.19 13.81 -10.85
CA PRO A 83 10.67 12.66 -11.61
C PRO A 83 10.21 11.34 -11.01
N LEU A 84 10.28 11.18 -9.67
CA LEU A 84 9.85 9.97 -8.97
C LEU A 84 8.34 9.72 -9.14
N ALA A 85 7.53 10.77 -9.02
CA ALA A 85 6.09 10.69 -9.22
C ALA A 85 5.75 10.34 -10.68
N PHE A 86 6.41 10.97 -11.65
CA PHE A 86 6.21 10.68 -13.06
C PHE A 86 6.60 9.24 -13.42
N ASP A 87 7.74 8.77 -12.95
CA ASP A 87 8.20 7.39 -13.15
C ASP A 87 7.23 6.39 -12.50
N GLY A 88 6.80 6.65 -11.26
CA GLY A 88 5.84 5.82 -10.57
C GLY A 88 4.48 5.76 -11.29
N GLN A 89 3.97 6.90 -11.75
CA GLN A 89 2.69 6.96 -12.44
C GLN A 89 2.73 6.35 -13.85
N THR A 90 3.83 6.50 -14.58
CA THR A 90 3.91 5.98 -15.97
C THR A 90 4.29 4.50 -16.02
N LYS A 91 5.30 4.07 -15.26
CA LYS A 91 5.77 2.68 -15.28
C LYS A 91 4.76 1.72 -14.67
N TYR A 92 4.08 2.13 -13.60
CA TYR A 92 3.14 1.27 -12.87
C TYR A 92 1.68 1.43 -13.30
N LEU A 93 1.33 2.46 -14.11
CA LEU A 93 -0.04 2.70 -14.53
C LEU A 93 -0.64 1.49 -15.24
N LEU A 94 0.05 0.94 -16.24
CA LEU A 94 -0.45 -0.21 -17.01
C LEU A 94 -0.56 -1.47 -16.14
N TYR A 95 0.28 -1.59 -15.12
CA TYR A 95 0.29 -2.74 -14.21
C TYR A 95 -0.86 -2.67 -13.20
N SER A 96 -1.09 -1.48 -12.61
CA SER A 96 -2.13 -1.27 -11.60
C SER A 96 -3.52 -1.02 -12.18
N LEU A 97 -3.61 -0.62 -13.47
CA LEU A 97 -4.87 -0.29 -14.12
C LEU A 97 -5.88 -1.45 -14.09
N TRP A 98 -5.41 -2.66 -14.39
CA TRP A 98 -6.27 -3.84 -14.45
C TRP A 98 -6.86 -4.23 -13.09
N ASP A 99 -6.07 -4.12 -12.03
CA ASP A 99 -6.55 -4.37 -10.67
C ASP A 99 -7.58 -3.32 -10.24
N SER A 100 -7.30 -2.05 -10.51
CA SER A 100 -8.22 -0.94 -10.23
C SER A 100 -9.54 -1.09 -10.99
N LEU A 101 -9.48 -1.39 -12.30
CA LEU A 101 -10.68 -1.63 -13.13
C LEU A 101 -11.49 -2.83 -12.63
N ALA A 102 -10.83 -3.92 -12.25
CA ALA A 102 -11.51 -5.10 -11.71
C ALA A 102 -12.28 -4.77 -10.42
N LEU A 103 -11.68 -4.00 -9.52
CA LEU A 103 -12.34 -3.55 -8.28
C LEU A 103 -13.48 -2.55 -8.56
N MET A 104 -13.32 -1.65 -9.51
CA MET A 104 -14.38 -0.73 -9.92
C MET A 104 -15.58 -1.49 -10.52
N LEU A 105 -15.33 -2.48 -11.38
CA LEU A 105 -16.38 -3.34 -11.94
C LEU A 105 -17.07 -4.16 -10.86
N LEU A 106 -16.32 -4.69 -9.89
CA LEU A 106 -16.90 -5.37 -8.73
C LEU A 106 -17.78 -4.42 -7.92
N GLY A 107 -17.32 -3.19 -7.65
CA GLY A 107 -18.12 -2.17 -6.96
C GLY A 107 -19.43 -1.85 -7.71
N LEU A 108 -19.36 -1.72 -9.05
CA LEU A 108 -20.54 -1.51 -9.89
C LEU A 108 -21.52 -2.70 -9.84
N ALA A 109 -21.00 -3.93 -9.86
CA ALA A 109 -21.82 -5.13 -9.72
C ALA A 109 -22.52 -5.18 -8.36
N LEU A 110 -21.79 -4.92 -7.27
CA LEU A 110 -22.33 -4.87 -5.91
C LEU A 110 -23.39 -3.77 -5.74
N TYR A 111 -23.22 -2.64 -6.41
CA TYR A 111 -24.24 -1.58 -6.46
C TYR A 111 -25.49 -2.06 -7.18
N LYS A 112 -25.36 -2.65 -8.37
CA LYS A 112 -26.50 -3.18 -9.17
C LYS A 112 -27.22 -4.33 -8.45
N TRP A 113 -26.52 -5.15 -7.68
CA TRP A 113 -27.12 -6.22 -6.88
C TRP A 113 -27.79 -5.73 -5.59
N GLY A 114 -27.75 -4.45 -5.32
CA GLY A 114 -28.38 -3.87 -4.14
C GLY A 114 -27.57 -4.04 -2.85
N PHE A 115 -26.35 -4.61 -2.93
CA PHE A 115 -25.51 -4.79 -1.74
C PHE A 115 -25.08 -3.44 -1.14
N ILE A 116 -24.49 -2.56 -1.95
CA ILE A 116 -24.01 -1.24 -1.48
C ILE A 116 -25.17 -0.31 -1.11
N THR A 117 -26.31 -0.43 -1.78
CA THR A 117 -27.50 0.40 -1.52
C THR A 117 -28.25 0.01 -0.25
N GLY A 118 -27.84 -1.02 0.46
CA GLY A 118 -28.52 -1.44 1.68
C GLY A 118 -29.79 -2.26 1.48
N SER A 119 -30.08 -2.70 0.23
CA SER A 119 -31.35 -3.35 -0.12
C SER A 119 -31.47 -4.78 0.40
N TRP A 120 -30.36 -5.42 0.77
CA TRP A 120 -30.40 -6.80 1.29
C TRP A 120 -30.94 -6.86 2.71
N SER A 121 -31.42 -8.06 3.10
CA SER A 121 -31.88 -8.31 4.47
C SER A 121 -30.68 -8.24 5.45
N ASN A 122 -30.97 -7.89 6.71
CA ASN A 122 -29.93 -7.90 7.74
C ASN A 122 -29.32 -9.29 7.93
N ALA A 123 -30.12 -10.35 7.75
CA ALA A 123 -29.64 -11.72 7.83
C ALA A 123 -28.60 -12.03 6.75
N ASP A 124 -28.79 -11.52 5.53
CA ASP A 124 -27.83 -11.74 4.44
C ASP A 124 -26.56 -10.93 4.64
N TYR A 125 -26.65 -9.69 5.12
CA TYR A 125 -25.44 -8.93 5.53
C TYR A 125 -24.67 -9.65 6.63
N TRP A 126 -25.33 -10.21 7.64
CA TRP A 126 -24.67 -11.00 8.68
C TRP A 126 -23.99 -12.27 8.13
N LYS A 127 -24.55 -12.92 7.09
CA LYS A 127 -23.85 -14.02 6.40
C LYS A 127 -22.56 -13.52 5.76
N VAL A 128 -22.61 -12.37 5.06
CA VAL A 128 -21.40 -11.79 4.47
C VAL A 128 -20.35 -11.43 5.52
N VAL A 129 -20.76 -10.86 6.67
CA VAL A 129 -19.85 -10.57 7.78
C VAL A 129 -19.17 -11.86 8.28
N LYS A 130 -19.97 -12.91 8.54
CA LYS A 130 -19.47 -14.20 9.06
C LYS A 130 -18.51 -14.87 8.06
N ILE A 131 -18.84 -14.88 6.78
CA ILE A 131 -17.98 -15.45 5.74
C ILE A 131 -16.74 -14.56 5.53
N GLY A 132 -16.92 -13.25 5.40
CA GLY A 132 -15.84 -12.30 5.16
C GLY A 132 -14.79 -12.33 6.26
N TYR A 133 -15.20 -12.27 7.51
CA TYR A 133 -14.26 -12.33 8.63
C TYR A 133 -13.86 -13.76 9.00
N GLY A 134 -14.77 -14.72 8.94
CA GLY A 134 -14.49 -16.11 9.30
C GLY A 134 -13.46 -16.77 8.39
N LEU A 135 -13.46 -16.44 7.10
CA LEU A 135 -12.45 -16.91 6.15
C LEU A 135 -11.33 -15.87 5.93
N GLY A 136 -11.68 -14.60 5.88
CA GLY A 136 -10.72 -13.54 5.57
C GLY A 136 -9.68 -13.33 6.67
N ILE A 137 -10.08 -13.29 7.95
CA ILE A 137 -9.15 -13.08 9.06
C ILE A 137 -8.10 -14.20 9.16
N PRO A 138 -8.46 -15.51 9.13
CA PRO A 138 -7.46 -16.57 9.10
C PRO A 138 -6.48 -16.45 7.93
N LEU A 139 -6.94 -16.09 6.72
CA LEU A 139 -6.06 -15.90 5.58
C LEU A 139 -5.10 -14.70 5.77
N VAL A 140 -5.60 -13.59 6.34
CA VAL A 140 -4.76 -12.43 6.67
C VAL A 140 -3.72 -12.78 7.74
N LEU A 141 -4.13 -13.49 8.79
CA LEU A 141 -3.20 -13.92 9.85
C LEU A 141 -2.14 -14.87 9.32
N TYR A 142 -2.53 -15.80 8.44
CA TYR A 142 -1.58 -16.70 7.78
C TYR A 142 -0.58 -15.90 6.92
N SER A 143 -1.07 -15.00 6.08
CA SER A 143 -0.21 -14.16 5.23
C SER A 143 0.70 -13.26 6.08
N PHE A 144 0.18 -12.69 7.17
CA PHE A 144 0.97 -11.88 8.11
C PHE A 144 2.08 -12.72 8.75
N TYR A 145 1.74 -13.90 9.29
CA TYR A 145 2.72 -14.79 9.91
C TYR A 145 3.79 -15.23 8.91
N TYR A 146 3.37 -15.64 7.69
CA TYR A 146 4.30 -16.03 6.64
C TYR A 146 5.24 -14.88 6.26
N ASN A 147 4.70 -13.68 6.03
CA ASN A 147 5.51 -12.51 5.69
C ASN A 147 6.44 -12.10 6.83
N PHE A 148 5.97 -12.18 8.07
CA PHE A 148 6.81 -11.91 9.23
C PHE A 148 8.00 -12.86 9.33
N GLN A 149 7.81 -14.14 9.06
CA GLN A 149 8.89 -15.14 9.09
C GLN A 149 9.87 -14.99 7.93
N HIS A 150 9.40 -14.61 6.74
CA HIS A 150 10.17 -14.72 5.50
C HIS A 150 10.59 -13.39 4.88
N TYR A 151 10.01 -12.26 5.32
CA TYR A 151 10.30 -10.94 4.73
C TYR A 151 10.62 -9.86 5.75
N SER A 152 10.64 -10.18 7.05
CA SER A 152 10.90 -9.19 8.11
C SER A 152 12.33 -8.65 8.09
N THR A 153 13.30 -9.45 7.66
CA THR A 153 14.69 -9.05 7.49
C THR A 153 15.20 -9.44 6.10
N LEU A 154 16.30 -8.79 5.68
CA LEU A 154 16.96 -9.16 4.43
C LEU A 154 17.42 -10.61 4.44
N GLU A 155 18.01 -11.06 5.56
CA GLU A 155 18.49 -12.45 5.70
C GLU A 155 17.34 -13.46 5.57
N ALA A 156 16.19 -13.19 6.22
CA ALA A 156 15.00 -14.05 6.11
C ALA A 156 14.50 -14.15 4.68
N ASN A 157 14.47 -13.01 3.96
CA ASN A 157 14.05 -12.98 2.55
C ASN A 157 15.05 -13.74 1.64
N LEU A 158 16.34 -13.55 1.86
CA LEU A 158 17.38 -14.27 1.11
C LEU A 158 17.32 -15.78 1.38
N ALA A 159 17.19 -16.20 2.64
CA ALA A 159 17.06 -17.60 3.01
C ALA A 159 15.82 -18.26 2.37
N ARG A 160 14.66 -17.57 2.40
CA ARG A 160 13.46 -18.02 1.70
C ARG A 160 13.70 -18.18 0.20
N MET A 161 14.32 -17.18 -0.43
CA MET A 161 14.58 -17.16 -1.87
C MET A 161 15.51 -18.30 -2.30
N GLU A 162 16.48 -18.65 -1.46
CA GLU A 162 17.39 -19.79 -1.71
C GLU A 162 16.63 -21.13 -1.75
N VAL A 163 15.56 -21.26 -0.95
CA VAL A 163 14.73 -22.48 -0.91
C VAL A 163 13.67 -22.48 -2.00
N THR A 164 12.89 -21.39 -2.10
CA THR A 164 11.79 -21.28 -3.07
C THR A 164 11.65 -19.86 -3.63
N PRO A 165 11.58 -19.73 -4.96
CA PRO A 165 11.31 -18.44 -5.59
C PRO A 165 9.82 -18.09 -5.64
N MET A 166 8.93 -18.94 -5.15
CA MET A 166 7.47 -18.73 -5.25
C MET A 166 6.93 -17.85 -4.13
N GLU A 167 6.09 -16.89 -4.48
CA GLU A 167 5.39 -16.01 -3.56
C GLU A 167 3.95 -16.46 -3.34
N TRP A 168 3.75 -17.51 -2.56
CA TRP A 168 2.43 -18.10 -2.31
C TRP A 168 1.40 -17.12 -1.76
N THR A 169 1.83 -16.16 -0.96
CA THR A 169 0.93 -15.14 -0.39
C THR A 169 0.33 -14.24 -1.45
N GLY A 170 1.01 -14.05 -2.58
CA GLY A 170 0.48 -13.32 -3.74
C GLY A 170 -0.78 -13.95 -4.34
N LEU A 171 -0.89 -15.30 -4.34
CA LEU A 171 -2.10 -16.00 -4.79
C LEU A 171 -3.26 -15.86 -3.79
N ILE A 172 -2.97 -15.76 -2.49
CA ILE A 172 -3.97 -15.67 -1.43
C ILE A 172 -4.50 -14.23 -1.30
N TYR A 173 -3.65 -13.23 -1.55
CA TYR A 173 -3.92 -11.83 -1.33
C TYR A 173 -5.22 -11.29 -1.96
N PRO A 174 -5.58 -11.58 -3.22
CA PRO A 174 -6.83 -11.09 -3.81
C PRO A 174 -8.08 -11.64 -3.10
N PHE A 175 -8.03 -12.89 -2.66
CA PHE A 175 -9.15 -13.52 -1.97
C PHE A 175 -9.33 -12.95 -0.57
N GLN A 176 -8.25 -12.88 0.22
CA GLN A 176 -8.30 -12.29 1.55
C GLN A 176 -8.76 -10.83 1.51
N ARG A 177 -8.27 -10.04 0.53
CA ARG A 177 -8.67 -8.65 0.34
C ARG A 177 -10.17 -8.51 0.10
N ILE A 178 -10.73 -9.28 -0.85
CA ILE A 178 -12.16 -9.24 -1.17
C ILE A 178 -12.99 -9.69 0.03
N LEU A 179 -12.63 -10.77 0.70
CA LEU A 179 -13.35 -11.27 1.87
C LEU A 179 -13.40 -10.24 2.99
N ILE A 180 -12.27 -9.63 3.32
CA ILE A 180 -12.18 -8.61 4.38
C ILE A 180 -12.96 -7.34 3.99
N VAL A 181 -12.82 -6.86 2.74
CA VAL A 181 -13.54 -5.68 2.26
C VAL A 181 -15.05 -5.92 2.28
N MET A 182 -15.52 -7.08 1.84
CA MET A 182 -16.94 -7.44 1.90
C MET A 182 -17.45 -7.52 3.34
N GLY A 183 -16.67 -8.12 4.24
CA GLY A 183 -16.98 -8.17 5.68
C GLY A 183 -17.11 -6.77 6.29
N HIS A 184 -16.15 -5.88 6.01
CA HIS A 184 -16.20 -4.48 6.47
C HIS A 184 -17.38 -3.72 5.88
N ALA A 185 -17.63 -3.82 4.58
CA ALA A 185 -18.73 -3.14 3.92
C ALA A 185 -20.08 -3.59 4.50
N ALA A 186 -20.29 -4.89 4.67
CA ALA A 186 -21.50 -5.43 5.28
C ALA A 186 -21.67 -4.96 6.73
N SER A 187 -20.59 -4.92 7.52
CA SER A 187 -20.60 -4.43 8.91
C SER A 187 -20.98 -2.95 8.98
N ILE A 188 -20.42 -2.12 8.10
CA ILE A 188 -20.73 -0.68 8.02
C ILE A 188 -22.20 -0.48 7.63
N ILE A 189 -22.72 -1.24 6.67
CA ILE A 189 -24.11 -1.16 6.24
C ILE A 189 -25.06 -1.57 7.38
N LEU A 190 -24.76 -2.65 8.10
CA LEU A 190 -25.52 -3.07 9.28
C LEU A 190 -25.52 -1.99 10.37
N LEU A 191 -24.37 -1.39 10.62
CA LEU A 191 -24.22 -0.30 11.59
C LEU A 191 -25.01 0.95 11.15
N TYR A 192 -24.98 1.28 9.87
CA TYR A 192 -25.81 2.35 9.30
C TYR A 192 -27.31 2.06 9.48
N LYS A 193 -27.75 0.85 9.12
CA LYS A 193 -29.16 0.42 9.25
C LYS A 193 -29.63 0.37 10.70
N SER A 194 -28.75 0.15 11.66
CA SER A 194 -29.09 0.16 13.09
C SER A 194 -29.45 1.55 13.63
N GLY A 195 -29.01 2.62 12.96
CA GLY A 195 -29.23 4.01 13.38
C GLY A 195 -28.39 4.48 14.59
N VAL A 196 -27.61 3.59 15.23
CA VAL A 196 -26.87 3.88 16.48
C VAL A 196 -25.90 5.05 16.32
N LEU A 197 -25.22 5.15 15.17
CA LEU A 197 -24.23 6.20 14.89
C LEU A 197 -24.72 7.23 13.85
N SER A 198 -26.03 7.52 13.82
CA SER A 198 -26.62 8.41 12.80
C SER A 198 -25.99 9.80 12.73
N GLY A 199 -25.54 10.35 13.86
CA GLY A 199 -24.82 11.62 13.91
C GLY A 199 -23.44 11.58 13.24
N LEU A 200 -22.72 10.47 13.42
CA LEU A 200 -21.43 10.25 12.76
C LEU A 200 -21.62 10.00 11.26
N PHE A 201 -22.59 9.17 10.87
CA PHE A 201 -22.86 8.90 9.47
C PHE A 201 -23.25 10.14 8.67
N ARG A 202 -24.04 11.05 9.25
CA ARG A 202 -24.33 12.35 8.62
C ARG A 202 -23.08 13.21 8.39
N ARG A 203 -22.12 13.16 9.30
CA ARG A 203 -20.85 13.86 9.12
C ARG A 203 -19.98 13.20 8.05
N LEU A 204 -19.91 11.86 8.04
CA LEU A 204 -19.22 11.08 7.02
C LEU A 204 -19.83 11.28 5.64
N GLU A 205 -21.16 11.38 5.53
CA GLU A 205 -21.86 11.74 4.30
C GLU A 205 -21.40 13.10 3.77
N SER A 206 -21.28 14.09 4.65
CA SER A 206 -20.74 15.41 4.28
C SER A 206 -19.29 15.35 3.82
N VAL A 207 -18.45 14.53 4.48
CA VAL A 207 -17.06 14.30 4.04
C VAL A 207 -17.03 13.63 2.66
N GLY A 208 -17.90 12.63 2.44
CA GLY A 208 -18.04 11.94 1.15
C GLY A 208 -18.55 12.86 0.04
N GLN A 209 -19.47 13.77 0.32
CA GLN A 209 -19.97 14.77 -0.62
C GLN A 209 -18.89 15.79 -1.03
N MET A 210 -17.88 15.98 -0.19
CA MET A 210 -16.70 16.81 -0.44
C MET A 210 -15.42 15.96 -0.65
N ALA A 211 -15.55 14.78 -1.24
CA ALA A 211 -14.47 13.80 -1.31
C ALA A 211 -13.23 14.33 -2.05
N PHE A 212 -13.39 15.03 -3.16
CA PHE A 212 -12.28 15.56 -3.93
C PHE A 212 -11.59 16.72 -3.19
N THR A 213 -12.35 17.65 -2.62
CA THR A 213 -11.82 18.71 -1.75
C THR A 213 -11.06 18.11 -0.58
N ASN A 214 -11.63 17.14 0.13
CA ASN A 214 -11.00 16.51 1.29
C ASN A 214 -9.73 15.72 0.91
N TYR A 215 -9.70 15.06 -0.24
CA TYR A 215 -8.53 14.36 -0.74
C TYR A 215 -7.36 15.33 -1.02
N ILE A 216 -7.63 16.43 -1.74
CA ILE A 216 -6.60 17.42 -2.05
C ILE A 216 -6.16 18.19 -0.79
N SER A 217 -7.12 18.56 0.09
CA SER A 217 -6.79 19.24 1.35
C SER A 217 -5.93 18.38 2.27
N HIS A 218 -6.16 17.06 2.31
CA HIS A 218 -5.31 16.12 3.05
C HIS A 218 -3.86 16.18 2.54
N SER A 219 -3.67 16.06 1.21
CA SER A 219 -2.35 16.15 0.60
C SER A 219 -1.68 17.50 0.90
N PHE A 220 -2.43 18.60 0.79
CA PHE A 220 -1.92 19.94 1.07
C PHE A 220 -1.50 20.12 2.53
N ILE A 221 -2.34 19.69 3.48
CA ILE A 221 -2.03 19.77 4.92
C ILE A 221 -0.79 18.91 5.23
N CYS A 222 -0.74 17.67 4.73
CA CYS A 222 0.41 16.80 4.97
C CYS A 222 1.71 17.37 4.40
N THR A 223 1.69 17.94 3.20
CA THR A 223 2.90 18.52 2.61
C THR A 223 3.38 19.76 3.38
N LEU A 224 2.45 20.62 3.84
CA LEU A 224 2.79 21.76 4.71
C LEU A 224 3.26 21.33 6.09
N PHE A 225 2.76 20.22 6.64
CA PHE A 225 3.17 19.74 7.94
C PHE A 225 4.56 19.10 7.90
N PHE A 226 4.83 18.24 6.91
CA PHE A 226 6.04 17.45 6.88
C PHE A 226 7.23 18.13 6.19
N PHE A 227 7.01 18.80 5.05
CA PHE A 227 8.14 19.30 4.24
C PHE A 227 8.76 20.59 4.76
N GLY A 228 10.03 20.84 4.34
CA GLY A 228 10.83 21.96 4.80
C GLY A 228 10.27 23.34 4.48
N TYR A 229 9.47 23.47 3.43
CA TYR A 229 8.77 24.72 3.09
C TYR A 229 7.52 25.01 3.99
N GLY A 230 7.20 24.11 4.90
CA GLY A 230 6.13 24.27 5.87
C GLY A 230 6.65 24.14 7.32
N LEU A 231 6.10 23.21 8.09
CA LEU A 231 6.46 23.02 9.50
C LEU A 231 7.70 22.12 9.71
N ASN A 232 8.20 21.48 8.66
CA ASN A 232 9.46 20.73 8.64
C ASN A 232 9.54 19.51 9.58
N TYR A 233 8.43 18.80 9.80
CA TYR A 233 8.39 17.59 10.63
C TYR A 233 8.80 16.31 9.90
N TYR A 234 9.39 16.39 8.70
CA TYR A 234 9.81 15.21 7.93
C TYR A 234 10.89 14.42 8.69
N ALA A 235 10.63 13.11 8.90
CA ALA A 235 11.48 12.19 9.66
C ALA A 235 11.72 12.56 11.14
N GLU A 236 10.92 13.47 11.72
CA GLU A 236 11.01 13.85 13.15
C GLU A 236 10.06 13.04 14.05
N LEU A 237 9.01 12.45 13.44
CA LEU A 237 7.99 11.74 14.17
C LEU A 237 8.24 10.23 14.15
N GLU A 238 8.00 9.58 15.29
CA GLU A 238 7.90 8.14 15.39
C GLU A 238 6.67 7.63 14.62
N TYR A 239 6.68 6.37 14.15
CA TYR A 239 5.60 5.80 13.35
C TYR A 239 4.21 5.95 13.99
N TYR A 240 4.09 5.76 15.30
CA TYR A 240 2.80 5.91 15.98
C TYR A 240 2.34 7.37 16.08
N GLN A 241 3.24 8.34 16.09
CA GLN A 241 2.91 9.77 16.15
C GLN A 241 2.29 10.28 14.85
N ILE A 242 2.63 9.64 13.71
CA ILE A 242 2.02 9.95 12.41
C ILE A 242 0.50 9.75 12.47
N TYR A 243 0.03 8.74 13.21
CA TYR A 243 -1.41 8.50 13.39
C TYR A 243 -2.13 9.62 14.14
N TYR A 244 -1.43 10.38 15.00
CA TYR A 244 -2.03 11.58 15.63
C TYR A 244 -2.30 12.66 14.59
N VAL A 245 -1.40 12.88 13.63
CA VAL A 245 -1.61 13.81 12.52
C VAL A 245 -2.80 13.39 11.68
N VAL A 246 -2.90 12.10 11.34
CA VAL A 246 -4.04 11.54 10.60
C VAL A 246 -5.35 11.77 11.37
N LEU A 247 -5.37 11.48 12.67
CA LEU A 247 -6.56 11.67 13.49
C LEU A 247 -7.02 13.15 13.53
N VAL A 248 -6.07 14.07 13.69
CA VAL A 248 -6.37 15.51 13.69
C VAL A 248 -6.99 15.94 12.35
N ILE A 249 -6.44 15.48 11.23
CA ILE A 249 -6.99 15.79 9.90
C ILE A 249 -8.40 15.20 9.75
N TRP A 250 -8.63 13.97 10.15
CA TRP A 250 -9.96 13.36 10.08
C TRP A 250 -11.01 14.10 10.94
N VAL A 251 -10.64 14.45 12.17
CA VAL A 251 -11.52 15.25 13.04
C VAL A 251 -11.80 16.61 12.42
N PHE A 252 -10.80 17.27 11.87
CA PHE A 252 -10.95 18.52 11.15
C PHE A 252 -11.93 18.39 9.98
N GLN A 253 -11.77 17.38 9.13
CA GLN A 253 -12.66 17.13 7.99
C GLN A 253 -14.10 16.81 8.43
N LEU A 254 -14.28 16.00 9.50
CA LEU A 254 -15.60 15.69 10.09
C LEU A 254 -16.31 16.90 10.68
N ILE A 255 -15.58 17.96 11.03
CA ILE A 255 -16.16 19.21 11.55
C ILE A 255 -16.41 20.20 10.41
N ILE A 256 -15.42 20.41 9.55
CA ILE A 256 -15.46 21.46 8.52
C ILE A 256 -16.41 21.09 7.36
N SER A 257 -16.46 19.84 6.93
CA SER A 257 -17.30 19.44 5.79
C SER A 257 -18.80 19.71 6.03
N PRO A 258 -19.40 19.33 7.17
CA PRO A 258 -20.79 19.70 7.45
C PRO A 258 -21.03 21.21 7.60
N ILE A 259 -20.04 21.96 8.13
CA ILE A 259 -20.15 23.42 8.28
C ILE A 259 -20.16 24.09 6.90
N TRP A 260 -19.26 23.67 6.02
CA TRP A 260 -19.17 24.16 4.65
C TRP A 260 -20.48 23.91 3.88
N LEU A 261 -20.99 22.67 3.92
CA LEU A 261 -22.20 22.26 3.20
C LEU A 261 -23.49 22.90 3.73
N LYS A 262 -23.47 23.56 4.88
CA LYS A 262 -24.60 24.42 5.32
C LYS A 262 -24.74 25.68 4.46
N HIS A 263 -23.63 26.18 3.89
CA HIS A 263 -23.60 27.44 3.15
C HIS A 263 -23.44 27.21 1.64
N PHE A 264 -22.87 26.08 1.25
CA PHE A 264 -22.57 25.76 -0.13
C PHE A 264 -23.09 24.37 -0.50
N ARG A 265 -23.55 24.20 -1.72
CA ARG A 265 -24.12 22.93 -2.21
C ARG A 265 -23.08 21.85 -2.45
N PHE A 266 -21.83 22.24 -2.78
CA PHE A 266 -20.70 21.36 -3.10
C PHE A 266 -19.44 21.85 -2.39
N GLY A 267 -18.43 20.99 -2.28
CA GLY A 267 -17.11 21.42 -1.82
C GLY A 267 -16.43 22.34 -2.85
N PRO A 268 -15.37 23.08 -2.43
CA PRO A 268 -14.69 24.05 -3.31
C PRO A 268 -14.16 23.45 -4.61
N LEU A 269 -13.64 22.20 -4.59
CA LEU A 269 -13.06 21.54 -5.74
C LEU A 269 -14.06 20.65 -6.51
N GLU A 270 -15.21 20.36 -5.96
CA GLU A 270 -16.30 19.65 -6.63
C GLU A 270 -17.01 20.51 -7.70
N TRP A 271 -16.69 21.80 -7.76
CA TRP A 271 -17.13 22.71 -8.81
C TRP A 271 -16.33 22.60 -10.13
N LEU A 272 -15.16 21.97 -10.09
CA LEU A 272 -14.29 21.74 -11.25
C LEU A 272 -14.73 20.51 -12.06
#